data_130ae8d25cd3368b87fdf7b155ee36cd
#
_entry.id   130ae8d25cd3368b87fdf7b155ee36cd
#
_cell.length_a   1.000
_cell.length_b   1.000
_cell.length_c   1.000
_cell.angle_alpha   90.00
_cell.angle_beta   90.00
_cell.angle_gamma   90.00
#
_symmetry.space_group_name_H-M   'P 1'
#
loop_
_entity.id
_entity.type
_entity.pdbx_description
1 polymer ?
#
loop_
_entity_poly.entity_id
_entity_poly.type
_entity_poly.pdbx_seq_one_letter_code
_entity_poly.pdbx_strand_id
1 'polypeptide(L)'
;MDVLRSIQKEATLEPLLNNIYNRLEKITNSKLLDDKNKVITSFLNIKEYLKKASAENSDFWEASARSFAYSLIKTFSASLLLDHAQWSLENNNDDFFLTISKRFCNQELSPLIYPNKEYIDDSLSIFNF
;
A
#
# COMPACT_ATOMS: atom_id res chain seq x y z
N MET A 1 13.83 -15.27 -7.43
CA MET A 1 12.86 -14.73 -6.50
C MET A 1 11.46 -14.96 -7.00
N ASP A 2 10.62 -15.24 -6.11
CA ASP A 2 9.34 -15.79 -6.43
C ASP A 2 8.17 -14.85 -6.20
N VAL A 3 8.32 -13.62 -6.69
CA VAL A 3 7.25 -12.63 -6.67
C VAL A 3 6.04 -13.17 -7.42
N LEU A 4 6.28 -13.80 -8.57
CA LEU A 4 5.22 -14.40 -9.36
C LEU A 4 4.47 -15.48 -8.56
N ARG A 5 5.19 -16.32 -7.83
CA ARG A 5 4.58 -17.32 -6.97
C ARG A 5 3.82 -16.70 -5.80
N SER A 6 4.37 -15.65 -5.21
CA SER A 6 3.71 -14.90 -4.13
C SER A 6 2.42 -14.27 -4.61
N ILE A 7 2.38 -13.81 -5.83
CA ILE A 7 1.23 -13.14 -6.42
C ILE A 7 0.20 -14.12 -6.97
N GLN A 8 0.66 -15.22 -7.54
CA GLN A 8 -0.24 -16.32 -7.90
C GLN A 8 -0.93 -16.90 -6.68
N LYS A 9 -0.34 -16.69 -5.50
CA LYS A 9 -0.98 -16.99 -4.23
C LYS A 9 -1.62 -15.73 -3.65
N GLU A 10 -2.55 -15.11 -4.38
CA GLU A 10 -3.34 -14.00 -3.86
C GLU A 10 -3.89 -14.32 -2.47
N ALA A 11 -4.16 -15.60 -2.21
CA ALA A 11 -4.61 -16.07 -0.92
C ALA A 11 -3.64 -15.74 0.23
N THR A 12 -2.35 -15.53 -0.04
CA THR A 12 -1.38 -15.16 1.01
C THR A 12 -1.41 -13.67 1.34
N LEU A 13 -1.83 -12.83 0.39
CA LEU A 13 -1.97 -11.38 0.60
C LEU A 13 -3.36 -11.01 1.12
N GLU A 14 -4.36 -11.85 0.89
CA GLU A 14 -5.73 -11.58 1.29
C GLU A 14 -5.88 -11.26 2.78
N PRO A 15 -5.26 -12.00 3.72
CA PRO A 15 -5.36 -11.65 5.13
C PRO A 15 -4.79 -10.27 5.46
N LEU A 16 -3.68 -9.88 4.82
CA LEU A 16 -3.09 -8.55 5.01
C LEU A 16 -4.00 -7.46 4.47
N LEU A 17 -4.53 -7.65 3.27
CA LEU A 17 -5.44 -6.69 2.64
C LEU A 17 -6.72 -6.54 3.46
N ASN A 18 -7.27 -7.64 3.97
CA ASN A 18 -8.43 -7.61 4.83
C ASN A 18 -8.14 -6.92 6.16
N ASN A 19 -6.95 -7.09 6.71
CA ASN A 19 -6.52 -6.41 7.93
C ASN A 19 -6.51 -4.89 7.72
N ILE A 20 -5.93 -4.42 6.61
CA ILE A 20 -5.90 -3.01 6.25
C ILE A 20 -7.33 -2.47 6.12
N TYR A 21 -8.17 -3.16 5.37
CA TYR A 21 -9.54 -2.75 5.12
C TYR A 21 -10.34 -2.66 6.41
N ASN A 22 -10.27 -3.71 7.24
CA ASN A 22 -11.01 -3.75 8.51
C ASN A 22 -10.55 -2.63 9.46
N ARG A 23 -9.26 -2.34 9.46
CA ARG A 23 -8.69 -1.27 10.27
C ARG A 23 -9.22 0.09 9.80
N LEU A 24 -9.26 0.31 8.49
CA LEU A 24 -9.76 1.56 7.92
C LEU A 24 -11.25 1.75 8.19
N GLU A 25 -12.04 0.69 8.18
CA GLU A 25 -13.48 0.77 8.50
C GLU A 25 -13.73 1.27 9.93
N LYS A 26 -12.83 0.98 10.85
CA LYS A 26 -12.94 1.40 12.24
C LYS A 26 -12.60 2.88 12.46
N ILE A 27 -11.99 3.52 11.47
CA ILE A 27 -11.62 4.92 11.58
C ILE A 27 -12.87 5.77 11.34
N THR A 28 -13.37 6.39 12.40
CA THR A 28 -14.60 7.18 12.38
C THR A 28 -14.41 8.61 12.85
N ASN A 29 -13.27 8.94 13.48
CA ASN A 29 -13.01 10.27 14.00
C ASN A 29 -12.91 11.27 12.86
N SER A 30 -13.67 12.38 12.96
CA SER A 30 -13.73 13.38 11.89
C SER A 30 -12.40 14.03 11.56
N LYS A 31 -11.48 14.10 12.52
CA LYS A 31 -10.14 14.67 12.32
C LYS A 31 -9.26 13.79 11.44
N LEU A 32 -9.61 12.52 11.26
CA LEU A 32 -8.84 11.54 10.51
C LEU A 32 -9.44 11.21 9.15
N LEU A 33 -10.62 11.75 8.81
CA LEU A 33 -11.34 11.34 7.61
C LEU A 33 -10.59 11.66 6.31
N ASP A 34 -9.93 12.81 6.24
CA ASP A 34 -9.14 13.17 5.06
C ASP A 34 -7.99 12.19 4.83
N ASP A 35 -7.26 11.87 5.91
CA ASP A 35 -6.16 10.92 5.84
C ASP A 35 -6.67 9.52 5.57
N LYS A 36 -7.78 9.14 6.17
CA LYS A 36 -8.45 7.87 5.88
C LYS A 36 -8.74 7.73 4.39
N ASN A 37 -9.28 8.78 3.76
CA ASN A 37 -9.59 8.76 2.33
C ASN A 37 -8.35 8.59 1.48
N LYS A 38 -7.23 9.20 1.86
CA LYS A 38 -5.94 9.02 1.18
C LYS A 38 -5.47 7.56 1.25
N VAL A 39 -5.60 6.94 2.42
CA VAL A 39 -5.20 5.55 2.61
C VAL A 39 -6.13 4.60 1.86
N ILE A 40 -7.43 4.87 1.83
CA ILE A 40 -8.39 4.09 1.05
C ILE A 40 -8.04 4.16 -0.44
N THR A 41 -7.74 5.35 -0.95
CA THR A 41 -7.33 5.52 -2.35
C THR A 41 -6.10 4.70 -2.65
N SER A 42 -5.10 4.74 -1.78
CA SER A 42 -3.88 3.94 -1.92
C SER A 42 -4.19 2.45 -1.89
N PHE A 43 -5.05 2.01 -0.98
CA PHE A 43 -5.48 0.61 -0.88
C PHE A 43 -6.15 0.14 -2.17
N LEU A 44 -7.04 0.96 -2.73
CA LEU A 44 -7.71 0.63 -3.99
C LEU A 44 -6.72 0.58 -5.15
N ASN A 45 -5.74 1.47 -5.18
CA ASN A 45 -4.68 1.46 -6.19
C ASN A 45 -3.87 0.16 -6.13
N ILE A 46 -3.57 -0.32 -4.94
CA ILE A 46 -2.87 -1.59 -4.74
C ILE A 46 -3.71 -2.76 -5.27
N LYS A 47 -4.99 -2.78 -4.96
CA LYS A 47 -5.90 -3.84 -5.44
C LYS A 47 -6.01 -3.83 -6.97
N GLU A 48 -6.10 -2.64 -7.56
CA GLU A 48 -6.14 -2.50 -9.02
C GLU A 48 -4.84 -2.97 -9.66
N TYR A 49 -3.70 -2.63 -9.06
CA TYR A 49 -2.41 -3.12 -9.51
C TYR A 49 -2.35 -4.64 -9.52
N LEU A 50 -2.78 -5.28 -8.43
CA LEU A 50 -2.77 -6.74 -8.34
C LEU A 50 -3.66 -7.38 -9.42
N LYS A 51 -4.81 -6.79 -9.66
CA LYS A 51 -5.73 -7.26 -10.69
C LYS A 51 -5.11 -7.17 -12.08
N LYS A 52 -4.50 -6.02 -12.40
CA LYS A 52 -3.84 -5.80 -13.67
C LYS A 52 -2.63 -6.70 -13.84
N ALA A 53 -1.82 -6.82 -12.80
CA ALA A 53 -0.59 -7.58 -12.83
C ALA A 53 -0.84 -9.09 -12.94
N SER A 54 -1.98 -9.58 -12.47
CA SER A 54 -2.32 -11.00 -12.60
C SER A 54 -2.49 -11.43 -14.05
N ALA A 55 -2.74 -10.49 -14.96
CA ALA A 55 -2.86 -10.74 -16.39
C ALA A 55 -1.53 -10.57 -17.13
N GLU A 56 -0.46 -10.16 -16.44
CA GLU A 56 0.83 -9.87 -17.06
C GLU A 56 1.84 -11.01 -16.83
N ASN A 57 2.97 -10.93 -17.54
CA ASN A 57 4.03 -11.94 -17.44
C ASN A 57 4.97 -11.67 -16.25
N SER A 58 5.92 -12.59 -16.03
CA SER A 58 6.87 -12.49 -14.94
C SER A 58 7.78 -11.26 -15.03
N ASP A 59 8.09 -10.79 -16.24
CA ASP A 59 8.93 -9.61 -16.43
C ASP A 59 8.25 -8.35 -15.89
N PHE A 60 6.94 -8.23 -16.09
CA PHE A 60 6.16 -7.14 -15.52
C PHE A 60 6.27 -7.15 -13.99
N TRP A 61 6.11 -8.32 -13.38
CA TRP A 61 6.19 -8.47 -11.94
C TRP A 61 7.55 -8.12 -11.38
N GLU A 62 8.63 -8.62 -12.01
CA GLU A 62 9.99 -8.33 -11.56
C GLU A 62 10.29 -6.84 -11.64
N ALA A 63 9.86 -6.19 -12.73
CA ALA A 63 10.11 -4.77 -12.93
C ALA A 63 9.34 -3.89 -11.94
N SER A 64 8.18 -4.32 -11.46
CA SER A 64 7.32 -3.52 -10.59
C SER A 64 7.29 -3.99 -9.13
N ALA A 65 7.93 -5.11 -8.80
CA ALA A 65 7.84 -5.74 -7.49
C ALA A 65 8.24 -4.82 -6.34
N ARG A 66 9.31 -4.03 -6.52
CA ARG A 66 9.80 -3.12 -5.49
C ARG A 66 8.78 -2.02 -5.19
N SER A 67 8.21 -1.41 -6.24
CA SER A 67 7.22 -0.36 -6.06
C SER A 67 5.95 -0.90 -5.42
N PHE A 68 5.56 -2.11 -5.77
CA PHE A 68 4.42 -2.79 -5.14
C PHE A 68 4.66 -3.04 -3.66
N ALA A 69 5.79 -3.64 -3.30
CA ALA A 69 6.11 -3.92 -1.91
C ALA A 69 6.18 -2.64 -1.09
N TYR A 70 6.78 -1.59 -1.63
CA TYR A 70 6.90 -0.31 -0.97
C TYR A 70 5.53 0.32 -0.73
N SER A 71 4.65 0.27 -1.74
CA SER A 71 3.28 0.78 -1.65
C SER A 71 2.48 0.03 -0.60
N LEU A 72 2.60 -1.29 -0.55
CA LEU A 72 1.91 -2.13 0.42
C LEU A 72 2.35 -1.79 1.85
N ILE A 73 3.66 -1.66 2.08
CA ILE A 73 4.21 -1.33 3.39
C ILE A 73 3.75 0.06 3.83
N LYS A 74 3.81 1.06 2.96
CA LYS A 74 3.36 2.41 3.28
C LYS A 74 1.88 2.46 3.62
N THR A 75 1.06 1.79 2.85
CA THR A 75 -0.39 1.77 3.07
C THR A 75 -0.73 1.06 4.39
N PHE A 76 -0.08 -0.05 4.66
CA PHE A 76 -0.24 -0.75 5.92
C PHE A 76 0.19 0.13 7.11
N SER A 77 1.36 0.76 7.02
CA SER A 77 1.87 1.66 8.05
C SER A 77 0.92 2.82 8.31
N ALA A 78 0.37 3.42 7.24
CA ALA A 78 -0.60 4.49 7.36
C ALA A 78 -1.86 4.04 8.08
N SER A 79 -2.36 2.84 7.79
CA SER A 79 -3.54 2.30 8.48
C SER A 79 -3.30 2.10 9.96
N LEU A 80 -2.10 1.63 10.34
CA LEU A 80 -1.71 1.47 11.74
C LEU A 80 -1.63 2.82 12.46
N LEU A 81 -1.05 3.83 11.83
CA LEU A 81 -0.95 5.17 12.39
C LEU A 81 -2.33 5.79 12.62
N LEU A 82 -3.24 5.63 11.66
CA LEU A 82 -4.60 6.15 11.81
C LEU A 82 -5.35 5.46 12.94
N ASP A 83 -5.23 4.15 13.05
CA ASP A 83 -5.86 3.39 14.12
C ASP A 83 -5.34 3.86 15.49
N HIS A 84 -4.03 4.01 15.61
CA HIS A 84 -3.42 4.48 16.84
C HIS A 84 -3.79 5.93 17.15
N ALA A 85 -3.86 6.79 16.13
CA ALA A 85 -4.27 8.18 16.29
C ALA A 85 -5.70 8.28 16.81
N GLN A 86 -6.61 7.47 16.27
CA GLN A 86 -8.00 7.44 16.73
C GLN A 86 -8.08 6.99 18.19
N TRP A 87 -7.39 5.92 18.52
CA TRP A 87 -7.36 5.43 19.91
C TRP A 87 -6.85 6.51 20.86
N SER A 88 -5.76 7.19 20.50
CA SER A 88 -5.15 8.23 21.31
C SER A 88 -6.08 9.43 21.49
N LEU A 89 -6.77 9.86 20.43
CA LEU A 89 -7.72 10.96 20.50
C LEU A 89 -8.92 10.61 21.40
N GLU A 90 -9.38 9.37 21.35
CA GLU A 90 -10.55 8.94 22.10
C GLU A 90 -10.26 8.64 23.57
N ASN A 91 -9.05 8.16 23.88
CA ASN A 91 -8.70 7.69 25.22
C ASN A 91 -7.82 8.68 25.98
N ASN A 92 -6.90 9.36 25.32
CA ASN A 92 -5.90 10.25 25.95
C ASN A 92 -6.11 11.71 25.61
N ASN A 93 -7.02 12.01 24.68
CA ASN A 93 -7.21 13.37 24.15
C ASN A 93 -5.91 14.00 23.67
N ASP A 94 -5.03 13.19 23.08
CA ASP A 94 -3.70 13.56 22.63
C ASP A 94 -3.65 13.56 21.10
N ASP A 95 -3.18 14.65 20.51
CA ASP A 95 -3.11 14.83 19.07
C ASP A 95 -1.73 14.53 18.46
N PHE A 96 -0.81 13.98 19.26
CA PHE A 96 0.54 13.66 18.78
C PHE A 96 0.49 12.71 17.57
N PHE A 97 -0.26 11.62 17.68
CA PHE A 97 -0.38 10.64 16.59
C PHE A 97 -1.20 11.16 15.43
N LEU A 98 -2.13 12.08 15.68
CA LEU A 98 -2.83 12.79 14.61
C LEU A 98 -1.84 13.56 13.73
N THR A 99 -0.92 14.29 14.36
CA THR A 99 0.10 15.05 13.64
C THR A 99 1.01 14.12 12.82
N ILE A 100 1.46 13.02 13.42
CA ILE A 100 2.32 12.05 12.76
C ILE A 100 1.59 11.41 11.56
N SER A 101 0.34 11.00 11.74
CA SER A 101 -0.43 10.37 10.66
C SER A 101 -0.68 11.32 9.50
N LYS A 102 -0.95 12.60 9.79
CA LYS A 102 -1.11 13.61 8.75
C LYS A 102 0.16 13.79 7.93
N ARG A 103 1.30 13.85 8.58
CA ARG A 103 2.60 13.98 7.89
C ARG A 103 2.89 12.74 7.05
N PHE A 104 2.61 11.57 7.59
CA PHE A 104 2.83 10.31 6.86
C PHE A 104 1.93 10.22 5.63
N CYS A 105 0.64 10.56 5.78
CA CYS A 105 -0.33 10.48 4.69
C CYS A 105 -0.16 11.57 3.64
N ASN A 106 0.63 12.60 3.90
CA ASN A 106 0.95 13.64 2.91
C ASN A 106 1.96 13.17 1.86
N GLN A 107 2.68 12.08 2.11
CA GLN A 107 3.55 11.51 1.10
C GLN A 107 2.76 10.63 0.13
N GLU A 108 3.39 10.26 -0.97
CA GLU A 108 2.78 9.29 -1.89
C GLU A 108 2.76 7.91 -1.25
N LEU A 109 1.56 7.39 -0.97
CA LEU A 109 1.40 6.13 -0.26
C LEU A 109 1.48 4.91 -1.17
N SER A 110 1.20 5.08 -2.46
CA SER A 110 1.21 3.98 -3.42
C SER A 110 1.98 4.39 -4.68
N PRO A 111 3.32 4.52 -4.60
CA PRO A 111 4.15 4.87 -5.75
C PRO A 111 4.31 3.67 -6.69
N LEU A 112 3.18 3.17 -7.18
CA LEU A 112 3.14 2.00 -8.06
C LEU A 112 3.64 2.37 -9.45
N ILE A 113 4.44 1.47 -10.03
CA ILE A 113 4.93 1.59 -11.38
C ILE A 113 4.25 0.54 -12.24
N TYR A 114 3.65 0.99 -13.35
CA TYR A 114 3.07 0.11 -14.36
C TYR A 114 4.07 0.04 -15.53
N PRO A 115 4.97 -0.95 -15.52
CA PRO A 115 6.06 -0.97 -16.47
C PRO A 115 5.56 -1.22 -17.89
N ASN A 116 6.04 -0.38 -18.84
CA ASN A 116 5.91 -0.66 -20.25
C ASN A 116 7.09 -1.54 -20.70
N LYS A 117 7.09 -1.96 -21.96
CA LYS A 117 8.15 -2.84 -22.48
C LYS A 117 9.53 -2.22 -22.31
N GLU A 118 9.69 -0.93 -22.61
CA GLU A 118 10.96 -0.23 -22.48
C GLU A 118 11.45 -0.21 -21.03
N TYR A 119 10.57 0.09 -20.10
CA TYR A 119 10.88 0.07 -18.66
C TYR A 119 11.32 -1.32 -18.21
N ILE A 120 10.64 -2.36 -18.67
CA ILE A 120 10.96 -3.75 -18.33
C ILE A 120 12.36 -4.10 -18.84
N ASP A 121 12.66 -3.79 -20.09
CA ASP A 121 13.96 -4.08 -20.70
C ASP A 121 15.08 -3.36 -19.95
N ASP A 122 14.89 -2.09 -19.62
CA ASP A 122 15.85 -1.29 -18.87
C ASP A 122 16.08 -1.87 -17.47
N SER A 123 15.01 -2.26 -16.79
CA SER A 123 15.09 -2.83 -15.44
C SER A 123 15.80 -4.17 -15.44
N LEU A 124 15.55 -5.03 -16.41
CA LEU A 124 16.19 -6.32 -16.53
C LEU A 124 17.66 -6.18 -16.90
N SER A 125 18.01 -5.18 -17.73
CA SER A 125 19.41 -4.96 -18.09
C SER A 125 20.29 -4.58 -16.90
N ILE A 126 19.73 -3.88 -15.90
CA ILE A 126 20.44 -3.53 -14.67
C ILE A 126 20.83 -4.77 -13.87
N PHE A 127 20.04 -5.82 -13.92
CA PHE A 127 20.28 -7.05 -13.18
C PHE A 127 21.12 -8.07 -13.93
N ASN A 128 21.46 -7.82 -15.19
CA ASN A 128 22.21 -8.74 -16.05
C ASN A 128 23.69 -8.38 -16.18
N PHE A 129 24.25 -7.82 -15.13
CA PHE A 129 25.70 -7.57 -15.08
C PHE A 129 26.49 -8.84 -14.83
#